data_ee14d98e56e2d3ab8f04101803683b01
#
_entry.id   ee14d98e56e2d3ab8f04101803683b01
#
_cell.length_a   1.000
_cell.length_b   1.000
_cell.length_c   1.000
_cell.angle_alpha   90.00
_cell.angle_beta   90.00
_cell.angle_gamma   90.00
#
_symmetry.space_group_name_H-M   'P 1'
#
loop_
_entity.id
_entity.type
_entity.pdbx_description
1 polymer ?
#
loop_
_entity_poly.entity_id
_entity_poly.type
_entity_poly.pdbx_seq_one_letter_code
_entity_poly.pdbx_strand_id
1 'polypeptide(L)'
;GVAILSGLLLTASFPKTGLHGLAWVALVPLLWALKDVTPGEAFRRGMVFGLAHFVSLLYWLVPTMVTYGRLPFILSIGILFLFAAVLSLVFIAPALYGISLVCRTPKRVIFFFPLFWVGTEFLRSFLFTGFPWELLGYSQYEQLHLIQLSDISGVYGLSGLIACANAALFLGVLAVLRQPWRGQPVKLRLALGSIAAAALWVGAAWIYGDLRIAQVDQLVAQAPKMRVAVIQGNIEQSQKWDRAFQKATIDTYIRLSLSTRPQQPELIVWPESAAPFYFLAEVPPTRMVMQGVTAAGAHFLIGAPSFDLRGQQADYFNSAYLVGPGGEVLGKYDKAHLVPYGEYTPFKEYLPFLGKIVEHVGDFKPGIQGQTLDMQGRKLGVQICYEIIFPALARAMVQ
;
A
#
# COMPACT_ATOMS: atom_id res chain seq x y z
N GLY A 1 -17.98 17.33 -15.68
CA GLY A 1 -17.32 18.33 -14.83
C GLY A 1 -17.21 17.89 -13.38
N VAL A 2 -18.32 17.82 -12.63
CA VAL A 2 -18.33 17.66 -11.15
C VAL A 2 -17.71 16.33 -10.67
N ALA A 3 -17.98 15.22 -11.37
CA ALA A 3 -17.38 13.92 -11.03
C ALA A 3 -15.85 13.92 -11.23
N ILE A 4 -15.36 14.57 -12.30
CA ILE A 4 -13.92 14.74 -12.53
C ILE A 4 -13.30 15.55 -11.40
N LEU A 5 -13.90 16.69 -11.04
CA LEU A 5 -13.45 17.54 -9.95
C LEU A 5 -13.31 16.72 -8.64
N SER A 6 -14.32 15.92 -8.32
CA SER A 6 -14.30 15.07 -7.12
C SER A 6 -13.14 14.07 -7.15
N GLY A 7 -12.88 13.42 -8.30
CA GLY A 7 -11.77 12.49 -8.44
C GLY A 7 -10.41 13.16 -8.26
N LEU A 8 -10.23 14.36 -8.83
CA LEU A 8 -9.00 15.13 -8.67
C LEU A 8 -8.81 15.67 -7.25
N LEU A 9 -9.88 16.13 -6.58
CA LEU A 9 -9.81 16.53 -5.16
C LEU A 9 -9.42 15.37 -4.26
N LEU A 10 -9.97 14.17 -4.55
CA LEU A 10 -9.60 12.98 -3.82
C LEU A 10 -8.12 12.65 -4.03
N THR A 11 -7.62 12.66 -5.27
CA THR A 11 -6.19 12.46 -5.54
C THR A 11 -5.32 13.48 -4.82
N ALA A 12 -5.71 14.75 -4.80
CA ALA A 12 -4.95 15.81 -4.14
C ALA A 12 -4.89 15.65 -2.60
N SER A 13 -5.71 14.79 -2.00
CA SER A 13 -5.63 14.50 -0.57
C SER A 13 -4.52 13.54 -0.17
N PHE A 14 -3.89 12.87 -1.14
CA PHE A 14 -2.81 11.90 -0.91
C PHE A 14 -1.41 12.51 -1.02
N PRO A 15 -0.35 11.78 -0.60
CA PRO A 15 1.04 12.21 -0.72
C PRO A 15 1.43 12.73 -2.10
N LYS A 16 2.44 13.55 -2.14
CA LYS A 16 2.90 14.55 -3.09
C LYS A 16 2.14 15.86 -3.02
N THR A 17 0.81 15.87 -3.07
CA THR A 17 0.04 17.10 -2.85
C THR A 17 -0.13 17.35 -1.35
N GLY A 18 -0.41 16.27 -0.59
CA GLY A 18 -0.47 16.29 0.87
C GLY A 18 -1.63 17.11 1.46
N LEU A 19 -2.62 17.47 0.63
CA LEU A 19 -3.76 18.27 1.09
C LEU A 19 -4.80 17.37 1.80
N HIS A 20 -4.35 16.65 2.83
CA HIS A 20 -5.14 15.64 3.56
C HIS A 20 -6.52 16.11 4.00
N GLY A 21 -6.69 17.42 4.30
CA GLY A 21 -7.99 18.01 4.62
C GLY A 21 -9.02 17.90 3.51
N LEU A 22 -8.59 17.81 2.24
CA LEU A 22 -9.50 17.65 1.10
C LEU A 22 -10.26 16.31 1.14
N ALA A 23 -9.70 15.26 1.74
CA ALA A 23 -10.39 13.98 1.88
C ALA A 23 -11.77 14.11 2.55
N TRP A 24 -11.90 15.04 3.49
CA TRP A 24 -13.14 15.28 4.25
C TRP A 24 -14.26 15.94 3.45
N VAL A 25 -13.95 16.47 2.26
CA VAL A 25 -14.92 17.17 1.38
C VAL A 25 -14.89 16.66 -0.06
N ALA A 26 -13.87 15.89 -0.46
CA ALA A 26 -13.63 15.49 -1.85
C ALA A 26 -14.76 14.66 -2.46
N LEU A 27 -15.53 13.91 -1.65
CA LEU A 27 -16.64 13.09 -2.11
C LEU A 27 -17.98 13.84 -2.13
N VAL A 28 -18.06 15.07 -1.60
CA VAL A 28 -19.26 15.92 -1.66
C VAL A 28 -19.64 16.22 -3.12
N PRO A 29 -18.73 16.64 -4.01
CA PRO A 29 -19.06 16.82 -5.43
C PRO A 29 -19.48 15.51 -6.13
N LEU A 30 -18.92 14.34 -5.72
CA LEU A 30 -19.37 13.06 -6.25
C LEU A 30 -20.82 12.78 -5.86
N LEU A 31 -21.19 12.96 -4.60
CA LEU A 31 -22.56 12.80 -4.13
C LEU A 31 -23.51 13.78 -4.84
N TRP A 32 -23.06 15.02 -5.08
CA TRP A 32 -23.81 15.98 -5.91
C TRP A 32 -24.01 15.46 -7.35
N ALA A 33 -22.96 14.86 -7.93
CA ALA A 33 -23.06 14.25 -9.24
C ALA A 33 -24.04 13.06 -9.29
N LEU A 34 -24.34 12.42 -8.15
CA LEU A 34 -25.30 11.31 -8.07
C LEU A 34 -26.75 11.76 -7.79
N LYS A 35 -26.97 13.09 -7.63
CA LYS A 35 -28.29 13.63 -7.37
C LYS A 35 -29.19 13.42 -8.59
N ASP A 36 -30.40 12.89 -8.36
CA ASP A 36 -31.48 12.76 -9.33
C ASP A 36 -31.11 12.01 -10.64
N VAL A 37 -30.14 11.08 -10.57
CA VAL A 37 -29.70 10.29 -11.73
C VAL A 37 -30.24 8.87 -11.71
N THR A 38 -30.30 8.27 -12.88
CA THR A 38 -30.61 6.85 -13.04
C THR A 38 -29.41 5.99 -12.60
N PRO A 39 -29.61 4.71 -12.26
CA PRO A 39 -28.47 3.82 -11.92
C PRO A 39 -27.44 3.71 -13.04
N GLY A 40 -27.86 3.68 -14.31
CA GLY A 40 -26.95 3.65 -15.45
C GLY A 40 -26.12 4.93 -15.59
N GLU A 41 -26.70 6.09 -15.30
CA GLU A 41 -25.93 7.35 -15.23
C GLU A 41 -24.99 7.39 -14.04
N ALA A 42 -25.40 6.87 -12.88
CA ALA A 42 -24.55 6.75 -11.71
C ALA A 42 -23.31 5.88 -12.02
N PHE A 43 -23.50 4.77 -12.73
CA PHE A 43 -22.43 3.94 -13.24
C PHE A 43 -21.46 4.72 -14.14
N ARG A 44 -22.00 5.43 -15.15
CA ARG A 44 -21.15 6.26 -16.05
C ARG A 44 -20.39 7.34 -15.29
N ARG A 45 -21.03 8.00 -14.32
CA ARG A 45 -20.38 9.03 -13.47
C ARG A 45 -19.32 8.40 -12.59
N GLY A 46 -19.54 7.16 -12.12
CA GLY A 46 -18.52 6.35 -11.44
C GLY A 46 -17.31 6.07 -12.30
N MET A 47 -17.52 5.69 -13.57
CA MET A 47 -16.42 5.53 -14.53
C MET A 47 -15.61 6.82 -14.70
N VAL A 48 -16.29 7.95 -14.89
CA VAL A 48 -15.62 9.26 -15.06
C VAL A 48 -14.86 9.69 -13.81
N PHE A 49 -15.45 9.52 -12.63
CA PHE A 49 -14.80 9.79 -11.35
C PHE A 49 -13.58 8.90 -11.14
N GLY A 50 -13.76 7.58 -11.31
CA GLY A 50 -12.70 6.61 -11.12
C GLY A 50 -11.53 6.81 -12.08
N LEU A 51 -11.81 7.07 -13.38
CA LEU A 51 -10.79 7.40 -14.36
C LEU A 51 -10.00 8.66 -13.96
N ALA A 52 -10.70 9.74 -13.59
CA ALA A 52 -10.04 10.97 -13.16
C ALA A 52 -9.15 10.73 -11.93
N HIS A 53 -9.65 9.96 -10.95
CA HIS A 53 -8.93 9.62 -9.74
C HIS A 53 -7.72 8.72 -10.05
N PHE A 54 -7.95 7.54 -10.66
CA PHE A 54 -6.87 6.56 -10.81
C PHE A 54 -5.81 6.97 -11.83
N VAL A 55 -6.16 7.66 -12.91
CA VAL A 55 -5.15 8.18 -13.85
C VAL A 55 -4.25 9.20 -13.18
N SER A 56 -4.83 10.14 -12.41
CA SER A 56 -4.06 11.15 -11.70
C SER A 56 -3.29 10.58 -10.49
N LEU A 57 -3.82 9.55 -9.83
CA LEU A 57 -3.18 8.90 -8.69
C LEU A 57 -1.99 8.02 -9.10
N LEU A 58 -2.16 7.26 -10.17
CA LEU A 58 -1.21 6.23 -10.62
C LEU A 58 -0.28 6.72 -11.74
N TYR A 59 -0.19 8.02 -12.00
CA TYR A 59 0.64 8.60 -13.06
C TYR A 59 2.11 8.11 -13.01
N TRP A 60 2.61 7.81 -11.81
CA TRP A 60 3.96 7.32 -11.56
C TRP A 60 4.26 5.95 -12.20
N LEU A 61 3.23 5.18 -12.55
CA LEU A 61 3.40 3.92 -13.29
C LEU A 61 4.01 4.17 -14.68
N VAL A 62 3.71 5.28 -15.33
CA VAL A 62 4.26 5.58 -16.67
C VAL A 62 5.78 5.69 -16.66
N PRO A 63 6.42 6.57 -15.86
CA PRO A 63 7.88 6.59 -15.79
C PRO A 63 8.47 5.27 -15.29
N THR A 64 7.79 4.55 -14.41
CA THR A 64 8.25 3.23 -13.94
C THR A 64 8.29 2.22 -15.10
N MET A 65 7.24 2.12 -15.90
CA MET A 65 7.18 1.21 -17.06
C MET A 65 8.20 1.61 -18.15
N VAL A 66 8.39 2.90 -18.37
CA VAL A 66 9.37 3.38 -19.37
C VAL A 66 10.80 3.11 -18.90
N THR A 67 11.13 3.46 -17.65
CA THR A 67 12.52 3.41 -17.15
C THR A 67 12.95 1.97 -16.84
N TYR A 68 12.11 1.23 -16.13
CA TYR A 68 12.46 -0.11 -15.64
C TYR A 68 11.90 -1.24 -16.51
N GLY A 69 10.69 -1.05 -17.08
CA GLY A 69 10.08 -2.00 -17.98
C GLY A 69 10.53 -1.85 -19.44
N ARG A 70 11.28 -0.77 -19.77
CA ARG A 70 11.71 -0.43 -21.14
C ARG A 70 10.56 -0.37 -22.17
N LEU A 71 9.35 -0.10 -21.69
CA LEU A 71 8.18 0.01 -22.56
C LEU A 71 8.14 1.38 -23.25
N PRO A 72 7.65 1.44 -24.50
CA PRO A 72 7.42 2.71 -25.17
C PRO A 72 6.47 3.61 -24.37
N PHE A 73 6.74 4.92 -24.34
CA PHE A 73 5.98 5.90 -23.56
C PHE A 73 4.47 5.87 -23.87
N ILE A 74 4.10 5.81 -25.16
CA ILE A 74 2.68 5.78 -25.58
C ILE A 74 1.99 4.50 -25.08
N LEU A 75 2.67 3.35 -25.16
CA LEU A 75 2.14 2.10 -24.64
C LEU A 75 1.95 2.16 -23.13
N SER A 76 2.89 2.75 -22.40
CA SER A 76 2.82 2.91 -20.93
C SER A 76 1.62 3.80 -20.53
N ILE A 77 1.33 4.86 -21.27
CA ILE A 77 0.13 5.67 -21.09
C ILE A 77 -1.13 4.83 -21.35
N GLY A 78 -1.16 4.06 -22.44
CA GLY A 78 -2.29 3.17 -22.75
C GLY A 78 -2.56 2.14 -21.64
N ILE A 79 -1.50 1.54 -21.08
CA ILE A 79 -1.60 0.61 -19.95
C ILE A 79 -2.13 1.30 -18.70
N LEU A 80 -1.66 2.52 -18.37
CA LEU A 80 -2.20 3.29 -17.25
C LEU A 80 -3.71 3.55 -17.41
N PHE A 81 -4.15 4.00 -18.59
CA PHE A 81 -5.57 4.24 -18.85
C PHE A 81 -6.40 2.95 -18.77
N LEU A 82 -5.91 1.85 -19.32
CA LEU A 82 -6.56 0.55 -19.23
C LEU A 82 -6.69 0.10 -17.78
N PHE A 83 -5.63 0.21 -16.99
CA PHE A 83 -5.64 -0.17 -15.58
C PHE A 83 -6.61 0.70 -14.77
N ALA A 84 -6.57 2.02 -14.97
CA ALA A 84 -7.51 2.94 -14.34
C ALA A 84 -8.98 2.65 -14.75
N ALA A 85 -9.21 2.27 -16.01
CA ALA A 85 -10.54 1.87 -16.49
C ALA A 85 -11.01 0.57 -15.84
N VAL A 86 -10.15 -0.42 -15.69
CA VAL A 86 -10.46 -1.68 -14.98
C VAL A 86 -10.80 -1.41 -13.51
N LEU A 87 -9.98 -0.63 -12.79
CA LEU A 87 -10.28 -0.26 -11.40
C LEU A 87 -11.60 0.49 -11.27
N SER A 88 -11.89 1.40 -12.20
CA SER A 88 -13.15 2.15 -12.22
C SER A 88 -14.34 1.26 -12.52
N LEU A 89 -14.21 0.35 -13.49
CA LEU A 89 -15.26 -0.56 -13.95
C LEU A 89 -15.62 -1.60 -12.89
N VAL A 90 -14.61 -2.15 -12.22
CA VAL A 90 -14.80 -3.26 -11.27
C VAL A 90 -15.23 -2.76 -9.89
N PHE A 91 -14.68 -1.63 -9.44
CA PHE A 91 -14.88 -1.18 -8.06
C PHE A 91 -15.78 0.04 -7.94
N ILE A 92 -15.47 1.13 -8.61
CA ILE A 92 -16.17 2.42 -8.38
C ILE A 92 -17.54 2.47 -9.05
N ALA A 93 -17.62 2.14 -10.33
CA ALA A 93 -18.86 2.27 -11.08
C ALA A 93 -19.99 1.35 -10.58
N PRO A 94 -19.72 0.06 -10.24
CA PRO A 94 -20.74 -0.80 -9.63
C PRO A 94 -21.18 -0.32 -8.25
N ALA A 95 -20.26 0.23 -7.44
CA ALA A 95 -20.60 0.78 -6.13
C ALA A 95 -21.55 1.99 -6.28
N LEU A 96 -21.27 2.91 -7.20
CA LEU A 96 -22.15 4.06 -7.43
C LEU A 96 -23.49 3.66 -8.06
N TYR A 97 -23.49 2.63 -8.91
CA TYR A 97 -24.73 2.01 -9.36
C TYR A 97 -25.57 1.50 -8.18
N GLY A 98 -24.97 0.72 -7.28
CA GLY A 98 -25.59 0.20 -6.06
C GLY A 98 -26.08 1.31 -5.12
N ILE A 99 -25.26 2.34 -4.89
CA ILE A 99 -25.65 3.53 -4.13
C ILE A 99 -26.89 4.18 -4.73
N SER A 100 -26.94 4.29 -6.06
CA SER A 100 -28.09 4.87 -6.77
C SER A 100 -29.37 4.05 -6.58
N LEU A 101 -29.28 2.72 -6.46
CA LEU A 101 -30.43 1.86 -6.19
C LEU A 101 -30.90 1.95 -4.73
N VAL A 102 -29.97 2.00 -3.79
CA VAL A 102 -30.25 1.86 -2.35
C VAL A 102 -30.52 3.20 -1.69
N CYS A 103 -29.78 4.25 -2.03
CA CYS A 103 -29.86 5.57 -1.39
C CYS A 103 -31.03 6.40 -1.92
N ARG A 104 -32.25 5.88 -1.85
CA ARG A 104 -33.46 6.56 -2.32
C ARG A 104 -33.95 7.66 -1.38
N THR A 105 -33.52 7.68 -0.15
CA THR A 105 -33.86 8.69 0.86
C THR A 105 -32.62 9.34 1.44
N PRO A 106 -32.70 10.60 1.93
CA PRO A 106 -31.56 11.27 2.56
C PRO A 106 -30.94 10.47 3.72
N LYS A 107 -31.74 9.80 4.54
CA LYS A 107 -31.25 8.96 5.63
C LYS A 107 -30.40 7.80 5.14
N ARG A 108 -30.76 7.19 4.02
CA ARG A 108 -30.02 6.06 3.45
C ARG A 108 -28.64 6.47 2.93
N VAL A 109 -28.44 7.71 2.52
CA VAL A 109 -27.14 8.22 2.09
C VAL A 109 -26.12 8.13 3.22
N ILE A 110 -26.50 8.50 4.45
CA ILE A 110 -25.60 8.50 5.61
C ILE A 110 -25.08 7.09 5.93
N PHE A 111 -25.93 6.06 5.80
CA PHE A 111 -25.58 4.69 6.15
C PHE A 111 -24.92 3.94 4.98
N PHE A 112 -25.51 4.01 3.81
CA PHE A 112 -25.13 3.15 2.70
C PHE A 112 -23.97 3.70 1.89
N PHE A 113 -23.79 5.02 1.79
CA PHE A 113 -22.68 5.58 1.07
C PHE A 113 -21.33 5.17 1.69
N PRO A 114 -21.09 5.34 3.00
CA PRO A 114 -19.85 4.87 3.63
C PRO A 114 -19.69 3.35 3.53
N LEU A 115 -20.78 2.58 3.69
CA LEU A 115 -20.73 1.13 3.59
C LEU A 115 -20.30 0.67 2.18
N PHE A 116 -20.85 1.25 1.13
CA PHE A 116 -20.44 0.95 -0.25
C PHE A 116 -19.01 1.38 -0.51
N TRP A 117 -18.59 2.54 0.01
CA TRP A 117 -17.23 3.02 -0.15
C TRP A 117 -16.22 2.07 0.49
N VAL A 118 -16.41 1.75 1.77
CA VAL A 118 -15.55 0.81 2.51
C VAL A 118 -15.59 -0.58 1.88
N GLY A 119 -16.78 -1.06 1.49
CA GLY A 119 -16.92 -2.34 0.79
C GLY A 119 -16.12 -2.39 -0.51
N THR A 120 -16.10 -1.30 -1.26
CA THR A 120 -15.30 -1.16 -2.49
C THR A 120 -13.80 -1.22 -2.20
N GLU A 121 -13.34 -0.51 -1.18
CA GLU A 121 -11.93 -0.53 -0.76
C GLU A 121 -11.52 -1.91 -0.25
N PHE A 122 -12.37 -2.54 0.55
CA PHE A 122 -12.15 -3.89 1.03
C PHE A 122 -12.03 -4.89 -0.11
N LEU A 123 -12.98 -4.91 -1.05
CA LEU A 123 -12.92 -5.77 -2.22
C LEU A 123 -11.66 -5.52 -3.06
N ARG A 124 -11.26 -4.27 -3.26
CA ARG A 124 -10.04 -3.90 -3.98
C ARG A 124 -8.77 -4.41 -3.30
N SER A 125 -8.79 -4.63 -2.00
CA SER A 125 -7.66 -5.17 -1.26
C SER A 125 -7.45 -6.67 -1.43
N PHE A 126 -8.43 -7.41 -1.97
CA PHE A 126 -8.38 -8.87 -2.07
C PHE A 126 -8.65 -9.40 -3.47
N LEU A 127 -9.51 -8.76 -4.28
CA LEU A 127 -9.85 -9.27 -5.60
C LEU A 127 -8.66 -9.24 -6.55
N PHE A 128 -8.54 -10.28 -7.37
CA PHE A 128 -7.49 -10.56 -8.37
C PHE A 128 -6.09 -10.79 -7.78
N THR A 129 -5.53 -9.99 -7.01
CA THR A 129 -4.28 -10.13 -6.25
C THR A 129 -4.24 -9.10 -5.13
N GLY A 130 -5.28 -8.26 -5.10
CA GLY A 130 -5.35 -7.11 -4.23
C GLY A 130 -4.54 -5.90 -4.76
N PHE A 131 -5.16 -4.73 -4.67
CA PHE A 131 -4.49 -3.45 -4.94
C PHE A 131 -4.98 -2.38 -3.94
N PRO A 132 -4.62 -2.49 -2.64
CA PRO A 132 -5.01 -1.55 -1.60
C PRO A 132 -4.20 -0.24 -1.65
N TRP A 133 -3.93 0.27 -2.87
CA TRP A 133 -3.14 1.48 -3.07
C TRP A 133 -3.99 2.71 -2.72
N GLU A 134 -3.50 3.53 -1.79
CA GLU A 134 -4.10 4.79 -1.36
C GLU A 134 -5.62 4.67 -1.09
N LEU A 135 -5.99 3.85 -0.10
CA LEU A 135 -7.34 3.84 0.46
C LEU A 135 -7.61 5.17 1.15
N LEU A 136 -8.87 5.61 1.19
CA LEU A 136 -9.26 6.95 1.69
C LEU A 136 -8.65 7.28 3.05
N GLY A 137 -8.59 6.31 3.96
CA GLY A 137 -7.98 6.47 5.28
C GLY A 137 -6.48 6.80 5.24
N TYR A 138 -5.75 6.35 4.22
CA TYR A 138 -4.31 6.66 4.09
C TYR A 138 -4.04 8.14 3.83
N SER A 139 -5.03 8.90 3.35
CA SER A 139 -4.89 10.36 3.23
C SER A 139 -4.56 11.04 4.56
N GLN A 140 -4.86 10.39 5.70
CA GLN A 140 -4.66 10.94 7.05
C GLN A 140 -3.38 10.46 7.73
N TYR A 141 -2.39 9.94 7.00
CA TYR A 141 -1.19 9.31 7.56
C TYR A 141 -0.39 10.23 8.51
N GLU A 142 -0.44 11.54 8.33
CA GLU A 142 0.21 12.53 9.22
C GLU A 142 -0.64 12.87 10.47
N GLN A 143 -1.91 12.46 10.48
CA GLN A 143 -2.82 12.75 11.60
C GLN A 143 -2.72 11.64 12.66
N LEU A 144 -1.61 11.66 13.42
CA LEU A 144 -1.22 10.57 14.32
C LEU A 144 -2.34 10.15 15.30
N HIS A 145 -3.16 11.07 15.76
CA HIS A 145 -4.29 10.76 16.65
C HIS A 145 -5.41 10.00 15.91
N LEU A 146 -5.72 10.38 14.67
CA LEU A 146 -6.79 9.73 13.90
C LEU A 146 -6.40 8.33 13.42
N ILE A 147 -5.15 8.14 13.02
CA ILE A 147 -4.70 6.83 12.50
C ILE A 147 -4.64 5.74 13.57
N GLN A 148 -4.66 6.09 14.88
CA GLN A 148 -4.74 5.12 15.96
C GLN A 148 -6.04 4.28 15.90
N LEU A 149 -7.11 4.82 15.28
CA LEU A 149 -8.33 4.05 15.03
C LEU A 149 -8.07 2.76 14.24
N SER A 150 -6.96 2.70 13.51
CA SER A 150 -6.60 1.55 12.68
C SER A 150 -6.26 0.29 13.49
N ASP A 151 -5.94 0.37 14.77
CA ASP A 151 -5.71 -0.80 15.60
C ASP A 151 -7.01 -1.55 15.95
N ILE A 152 -8.16 -0.87 15.90
CA ILE A 152 -9.49 -1.44 16.13
C ILE A 152 -10.10 -1.95 14.82
N SER A 153 -10.11 -1.13 13.78
CA SER A 153 -10.90 -1.34 12.56
C SER A 153 -10.08 -1.33 11.27
N GLY A 154 -8.75 -1.30 11.38
CA GLY A 154 -7.86 -1.10 10.24
C GLY A 154 -8.08 0.27 9.57
N VAL A 155 -7.43 0.49 8.47
CA VAL A 155 -7.61 1.70 7.65
C VAL A 155 -9.06 1.91 7.19
N TYR A 156 -9.82 0.82 7.09
CA TYR A 156 -11.22 0.85 6.64
C TYR A 156 -12.15 1.62 7.57
N GLY A 157 -11.90 1.57 8.89
CA GLY A 157 -12.66 2.36 9.85
C GLY A 157 -12.45 3.86 9.65
N LEU A 158 -11.22 4.27 9.40
CA LEU A 158 -10.89 5.66 9.09
C LEU A 158 -11.49 6.08 7.74
N SER A 159 -11.40 5.23 6.71
CA SER A 159 -12.08 5.46 5.43
C SER A 159 -13.60 5.64 5.60
N GLY A 160 -14.22 4.79 6.43
CA GLY A 160 -15.64 4.87 6.77
C GLY A 160 -16.01 6.18 7.46
N LEU A 161 -15.21 6.61 8.43
CA LEU A 161 -15.38 7.87 9.14
C LEU A 161 -15.35 9.08 8.20
N ILE A 162 -14.35 9.13 7.30
CA ILE A 162 -14.22 10.20 6.30
C ILE A 162 -15.40 10.16 5.31
N ALA A 163 -15.81 8.99 4.85
CA ALA A 163 -16.97 8.85 3.97
C ALA A 163 -18.29 9.27 4.67
N CYS A 164 -18.47 8.97 5.97
CA CYS A 164 -19.59 9.45 6.77
C CYS A 164 -19.59 10.99 6.87
N ALA A 165 -18.44 11.59 7.11
CA ALA A 165 -18.31 13.05 7.17
C ALA A 165 -18.70 13.70 5.83
N ASN A 166 -18.22 13.18 4.71
CA ASN A 166 -18.61 13.63 3.37
C ASN A 166 -20.12 13.51 3.13
N ALA A 167 -20.75 12.39 3.52
CA ALA A 167 -22.19 12.21 3.40
C ALA A 167 -22.98 13.21 4.26
N ALA A 168 -22.53 13.46 5.49
CA ALA A 168 -23.14 14.41 6.38
C ALA A 168 -23.04 15.86 5.86
N LEU A 169 -21.86 16.26 5.40
CA LEU A 169 -21.61 17.56 4.79
C LEU A 169 -22.44 17.74 3.52
N PHE A 170 -22.54 16.72 2.68
CA PHE A 170 -23.39 16.75 1.50
C PHE A 170 -24.87 17.02 1.85
N LEU A 171 -25.42 16.33 2.86
CA LEU A 171 -26.79 16.61 3.32
C LEU A 171 -26.92 18.01 3.90
N GLY A 172 -25.87 18.54 4.56
CA GLY A 172 -25.80 19.94 4.99
C GLY A 172 -25.92 20.90 3.82
N VAL A 173 -25.16 20.67 2.75
CA VAL A 173 -25.22 21.47 1.52
C VAL A 173 -26.62 21.44 0.90
N LEU A 174 -27.23 20.25 0.79
CA LEU A 174 -28.60 20.13 0.26
C LEU A 174 -29.63 20.88 1.13
N ALA A 175 -29.52 20.80 2.45
CA ALA A 175 -30.44 21.47 3.37
C ALA A 175 -30.33 23.00 3.28
N VAL A 176 -29.09 23.55 3.23
CA VAL A 176 -28.82 24.98 3.10
C VAL A 176 -29.34 25.52 1.75
N LEU A 177 -29.05 24.80 0.67
CA LEU A 177 -29.48 25.17 -0.68
C LEU A 177 -30.96 24.82 -0.95
N ARG A 178 -31.68 24.26 0.03
CA ARG A 178 -33.06 23.79 -0.08
C ARG A 178 -33.28 22.84 -1.26
N GLN A 179 -32.28 22.06 -1.59
CA GLN A 179 -32.34 21.09 -2.67
C GLN A 179 -32.82 19.73 -2.17
N PRO A 180 -33.78 19.08 -2.88
CA PRO A 180 -34.21 17.74 -2.52
C PRO A 180 -33.16 16.70 -2.94
N TRP A 181 -33.16 15.57 -2.27
CA TRP A 181 -32.53 14.35 -2.73
C TRP A 181 -33.58 13.42 -3.33
N ARG A 182 -33.53 13.19 -4.63
CA ARG A 182 -34.51 12.33 -5.35
C ARG A 182 -35.98 12.68 -5.04
N GLY A 183 -36.30 13.96 -5.14
CA GLY A 183 -37.64 14.48 -4.85
C GLY A 183 -37.99 14.56 -3.36
N GLN A 184 -37.14 14.07 -2.45
CA GLN A 184 -37.40 14.14 -1.01
C GLN A 184 -36.65 15.31 -0.35
N PRO A 185 -37.37 16.16 0.42
CA PRO A 185 -36.75 17.29 1.08
C PRO A 185 -35.74 16.81 2.16
N VAL A 186 -34.57 17.44 2.21
CA VAL A 186 -33.60 17.21 3.26
C VAL A 186 -33.94 18.12 4.44
N LYS A 187 -34.43 17.49 5.53
CA LYS A 187 -34.77 18.24 6.76
C LYS A 187 -33.49 18.77 7.42
N LEU A 188 -33.49 20.04 7.79
CA LEU A 188 -32.33 20.67 8.46
C LEU A 188 -31.91 19.89 9.72
N ARG A 189 -32.87 19.38 10.50
CA ARG A 189 -32.59 18.55 11.69
C ARG A 189 -31.80 17.26 11.35
N LEU A 190 -32.09 16.63 10.21
CA LEU A 190 -31.34 15.45 9.76
C LEU A 190 -29.92 15.84 9.37
N ALA A 191 -29.74 16.93 8.62
CA ALA A 191 -28.42 17.42 8.20
C ALA A 191 -27.57 17.82 9.41
N LEU A 192 -28.10 18.64 10.32
CA LEU A 192 -27.38 19.05 11.53
C LEU A 192 -27.07 17.86 12.45
N GLY A 193 -28.04 16.94 12.62
CA GLY A 193 -27.80 15.73 13.43
C GLY A 193 -26.73 14.82 12.85
N SER A 194 -26.68 14.65 11.52
CA SER A 194 -25.64 13.85 10.86
C SER A 194 -24.24 14.52 10.94
N ILE A 195 -24.16 15.85 10.79
CA ILE A 195 -22.91 16.59 10.96
C ILE A 195 -22.43 16.49 12.42
N ALA A 196 -23.32 16.69 13.37
CA ALA A 196 -22.99 16.57 14.80
C ALA A 196 -22.52 15.14 15.15
N ALA A 197 -23.19 14.10 14.61
CA ALA A 197 -22.78 12.72 14.79
C ALA A 197 -21.38 12.46 14.18
N ALA A 198 -21.12 12.91 12.96
CA ALA A 198 -19.82 12.77 12.31
C ALA A 198 -18.72 13.49 13.11
N ALA A 199 -18.98 14.73 13.57
CA ALA A 199 -18.05 15.48 14.41
C ALA A 199 -17.78 14.78 15.76
N LEU A 200 -18.82 14.21 16.38
CA LEU A 200 -18.67 13.42 17.61
C LEU A 200 -17.79 12.18 17.38
N TRP A 201 -17.98 11.45 16.29
CA TRP A 201 -17.16 10.29 15.95
C TRP A 201 -15.70 10.67 15.65
N VAL A 202 -15.46 11.78 14.94
CA VAL A 202 -14.10 12.32 14.72
C VAL A 202 -13.46 12.71 16.04
N GLY A 203 -14.21 13.41 16.92
CA GLY A 203 -13.74 13.78 18.25
C GLY A 203 -13.43 12.55 19.12
N ALA A 204 -14.30 11.54 19.09
CA ALA A 204 -14.06 10.27 19.81
C ALA A 204 -12.82 9.53 19.27
N ALA A 205 -12.63 9.47 17.95
CA ALA A 205 -11.43 8.89 17.33
C ALA A 205 -10.16 9.66 17.73
N TRP A 206 -10.24 11.00 17.81
CA TRP A 206 -9.13 11.83 18.27
C TRP A 206 -8.77 11.57 19.73
N ILE A 207 -9.77 11.58 20.63
CA ILE A 207 -9.56 11.28 22.06
C ILE A 207 -9.00 9.86 22.25
N TYR A 208 -9.57 8.89 21.53
CA TYR A 208 -9.04 7.53 21.54
C TYR A 208 -7.56 7.51 21.12
N GLY A 209 -7.22 8.23 20.06
CA GLY A 209 -5.86 8.31 19.56
C GLY A 209 -4.88 8.93 20.56
N ASP A 210 -5.29 9.99 21.26
CA ASP A 210 -4.49 10.61 22.32
C ASP A 210 -4.18 9.62 23.44
N LEU A 211 -5.21 8.92 23.93
CA LEU A 211 -5.06 7.89 24.96
C LEU A 211 -4.18 6.73 24.46
N ARG A 212 -4.35 6.33 23.20
CA ARG A 212 -3.61 5.21 22.63
C ARG A 212 -2.13 5.52 22.44
N ILE A 213 -1.80 6.73 21.97
CA ILE A 213 -0.42 7.20 21.86
C ILE A 213 0.25 7.16 23.24
N ALA A 214 -0.40 7.72 24.26
CA ALA A 214 0.13 7.71 25.64
C ALA A 214 0.37 6.30 26.16
N GLN A 215 -0.54 5.34 25.89
CA GLN A 215 -0.35 3.93 26.25
C GLN A 215 0.84 3.31 25.53
N VAL A 216 0.97 3.55 24.20
CA VAL A 216 2.08 3.00 23.41
C VAL A 216 3.40 3.57 23.87
N ASP A 217 3.48 4.87 24.17
CA ASP A 217 4.68 5.53 24.69
C ASP A 217 5.15 4.92 26.02
N GLN A 218 4.21 4.59 26.92
CA GLN A 218 4.53 3.88 28.17
C GLN A 218 5.06 2.47 27.91
N LEU A 219 4.45 1.71 26.99
CA LEU A 219 4.91 0.38 26.61
C LEU A 219 6.31 0.44 25.98
N VAL A 220 6.54 1.37 25.08
CA VAL A 220 7.84 1.57 24.42
C VAL A 220 8.92 2.00 25.41
N ALA A 221 8.58 2.83 26.40
CA ALA A 221 9.53 3.22 27.46
C ALA A 221 10.02 2.04 28.29
N GLN A 222 9.19 1.02 28.50
CA GLN A 222 9.49 -0.18 29.29
C GLN A 222 10.00 -1.35 28.44
N ALA A 223 9.80 -1.32 27.12
CA ALA A 223 10.19 -2.42 26.24
C ALA A 223 11.72 -2.55 26.11
N PRO A 224 12.24 -3.79 25.99
CA PRO A 224 13.63 -4.00 25.63
C PRO A 224 13.98 -3.29 24.34
N LYS A 225 15.05 -2.52 24.34
CA LYS A 225 15.51 -1.77 23.18
C LYS A 225 16.58 -2.54 22.43
N MET A 226 16.58 -2.44 21.11
CA MET A 226 17.58 -2.99 20.21
C MET A 226 18.16 -1.88 19.34
N ARG A 227 19.47 -1.85 19.21
CA ARG A 227 20.15 -0.91 18.29
C ARG A 227 20.18 -1.51 16.91
N VAL A 228 19.52 -0.85 15.97
CA VAL A 228 19.46 -1.27 14.57
C VAL A 228 20.10 -0.23 13.68
N ALA A 229 21.00 -0.66 12.79
CA ALA A 229 21.56 0.17 11.74
C ALA A 229 20.88 -0.18 10.40
N VAL A 230 20.26 0.80 9.75
CA VAL A 230 19.68 0.63 8.41
C VAL A 230 20.63 1.22 7.39
N ILE A 231 21.09 0.40 6.45
CA ILE A 231 22.10 0.79 5.46
C ILE A 231 21.42 1.16 4.15
N GLN A 232 21.67 2.38 3.69
CA GLN A 232 21.18 2.88 2.41
C GLN A 232 22.35 3.11 1.46
N GLY A 233 22.52 2.23 0.48
CA GLY A 233 23.64 2.27 -0.47
C GLY A 233 23.48 3.30 -1.59
N ASN A 234 22.25 3.78 -1.87
CA ASN A 234 21.89 4.65 -3.01
C ASN A 234 22.40 4.14 -4.36
N ILE A 235 22.36 2.83 -4.55
CA ILE A 235 22.79 2.20 -5.79
C ILE A 235 21.75 2.47 -6.88
N GLU A 236 22.19 2.99 -8.02
CA GLU A 236 21.31 3.20 -9.17
C GLU A 236 20.70 1.87 -9.66
N GLN A 237 19.40 1.87 -9.90
CA GLN A 237 18.68 0.65 -10.31
C GLN A 237 19.21 0.07 -11.63
N SER A 238 19.69 0.91 -12.55
CA SER A 238 20.30 0.51 -13.81
C SER A 238 21.61 -0.29 -13.64
N GLN A 239 22.36 -0.01 -12.57
CA GLN A 239 23.64 -0.64 -12.25
C GLN A 239 23.48 -1.86 -11.34
N LYS A 240 22.36 -1.94 -10.60
CA LYS A 240 22.15 -2.92 -9.53
C LYS A 240 22.33 -4.36 -9.98
N TRP A 241 21.88 -4.69 -11.19
CA TRP A 241 21.91 -6.05 -11.75
C TRP A 241 23.07 -6.29 -12.71
N ASP A 242 23.88 -5.27 -12.99
CA ASP A 242 25.05 -5.42 -13.84
C ASP A 242 26.21 -6.04 -13.06
N ARG A 243 26.69 -7.18 -13.52
CA ARG A 243 27.83 -7.92 -12.92
C ARG A 243 29.09 -7.08 -12.76
N ALA A 244 29.31 -6.10 -13.67
CA ALA A 244 30.45 -5.20 -13.59
C ALA A 244 30.44 -4.34 -12.32
N PHE A 245 29.26 -3.98 -11.81
CA PHE A 245 29.09 -3.16 -10.60
C PHE A 245 28.84 -3.97 -9.32
N GLN A 246 28.69 -5.30 -9.42
CA GLN A 246 28.36 -6.17 -8.29
C GLN A 246 29.35 -6.03 -7.13
N LYS A 247 30.67 -6.08 -7.43
CA LYS A 247 31.71 -5.92 -6.40
C LYS A 247 31.64 -4.56 -5.74
N ALA A 248 31.52 -3.48 -6.52
CA ALA A 248 31.44 -2.10 -5.99
C ALA A 248 30.19 -1.90 -5.11
N THR A 249 29.09 -2.53 -5.48
CA THR A 249 27.84 -2.54 -4.70
C THR A 249 28.07 -3.21 -3.35
N ILE A 250 28.62 -4.41 -3.32
CA ILE A 250 28.94 -5.16 -2.08
C ILE A 250 29.91 -4.36 -1.21
N ASP A 251 31.01 -3.86 -1.78
CA ASP A 251 32.01 -3.05 -1.06
C ASP A 251 31.35 -1.81 -0.41
N THR A 252 30.41 -1.17 -1.10
CA THR A 252 29.69 -0.02 -0.58
C THR A 252 28.84 -0.39 0.64
N TYR A 253 28.05 -1.47 0.55
CA TYR A 253 27.24 -1.94 1.69
C TYR A 253 28.11 -2.38 2.87
N ILE A 254 29.22 -3.11 2.63
CA ILE A 254 30.15 -3.51 3.69
C ILE A 254 30.79 -2.28 4.35
N ARG A 255 31.31 -1.34 3.58
CA ARG A 255 31.94 -0.11 4.11
C ARG A 255 30.96 0.69 4.96
N LEU A 256 29.71 0.88 4.50
CA LEU A 256 28.66 1.56 5.27
C LEU A 256 28.33 0.78 6.55
N SER A 257 28.24 -0.53 6.49
CA SER A 257 27.99 -1.37 7.67
C SER A 257 29.11 -1.26 8.68
N LEU A 258 30.38 -1.31 8.26
CA LEU A 258 31.53 -1.15 9.14
C LEU A 258 31.60 0.24 9.77
N SER A 259 31.11 1.28 9.11
CA SER A 259 31.05 2.63 9.67
C SER A 259 30.10 2.76 10.86
N THR A 260 29.16 1.81 11.04
CA THR A 260 28.22 1.78 12.18
C THR A 260 28.81 1.13 13.45
N ARG A 261 30.01 0.50 13.38
CA ARG A 261 30.63 -0.20 14.52
C ARG A 261 30.78 0.65 15.80
N PRO A 262 31.10 1.96 15.73
CA PRO A 262 31.17 2.77 16.94
C PRO A 262 29.89 2.83 17.75
N GLN A 263 28.71 2.68 17.06
CA GLN A 263 27.39 2.66 17.67
C GLN A 263 27.00 1.27 18.19
N GLN A 264 27.80 0.23 17.91
CA GLN A 264 27.57 -1.15 18.31
C GLN A 264 26.13 -1.65 18.01
N PRO A 265 25.69 -1.65 16.74
CA PRO A 265 24.35 -2.16 16.39
C PRO A 265 24.27 -3.66 16.68
N GLU A 266 23.11 -4.12 17.17
CA GLU A 266 22.80 -5.54 17.36
C GLU A 266 22.36 -6.18 16.04
N LEU A 267 21.70 -5.36 15.16
CA LEU A 267 21.22 -5.77 13.84
C LEU A 267 21.58 -4.69 12.81
N ILE A 268 22.12 -5.14 11.68
CA ILE A 268 22.37 -4.30 10.50
C ILE A 268 21.44 -4.77 9.39
N VAL A 269 20.64 -3.85 8.84
CA VAL A 269 19.63 -4.16 7.80
C VAL A 269 20.07 -3.59 6.46
N TRP A 270 20.20 -4.47 5.47
CA TRP A 270 20.40 -4.11 4.08
C TRP A 270 19.05 -4.13 3.34
N PRO A 271 18.84 -3.26 2.35
CA PRO A 271 17.57 -3.21 1.63
C PRO A 271 17.35 -4.43 0.72
N GLU A 272 16.15 -4.48 0.12
CA GLU A 272 15.79 -5.47 -0.89
C GLU A 272 16.83 -5.55 -2.00
N SER A 273 17.23 -6.78 -2.34
CA SER A 273 18.24 -7.07 -3.39
C SER A 273 19.53 -6.24 -3.23
N ALA A 274 19.97 -5.98 -2.00
CA ALA A 274 21.25 -5.32 -1.73
C ALA A 274 22.44 -6.19 -2.15
N ALA A 275 22.29 -7.52 -2.06
CA ALA A 275 23.18 -8.50 -2.65
C ALA A 275 22.59 -8.95 -4.01
N PRO A 276 22.99 -8.32 -5.15
CA PRO A 276 22.38 -8.56 -6.46
C PRO A 276 22.95 -9.82 -7.14
N PHE A 277 22.87 -10.94 -6.43
CA PHE A 277 23.33 -12.26 -6.87
C PHE A 277 22.61 -13.33 -6.03
N TYR A 278 22.64 -14.56 -6.49
CA TYR A 278 22.05 -15.69 -5.76
C TYR A 278 22.89 -15.99 -4.51
N PHE A 279 22.48 -15.41 -3.40
CA PHE A 279 23.19 -15.52 -2.13
C PHE A 279 23.29 -16.98 -1.70
N LEU A 280 24.46 -17.38 -1.19
CA LEU A 280 24.88 -18.75 -0.87
C LEU A 280 25.20 -19.65 -2.07
N ALA A 281 24.66 -19.38 -3.25
CA ALA A 281 24.97 -20.18 -4.46
C ALA A 281 26.19 -19.63 -5.21
N GLU A 282 26.37 -18.31 -5.26
CA GLU A 282 27.53 -17.68 -5.88
C GLU A 282 28.64 -17.46 -4.84
N VAL A 283 29.66 -18.36 -4.84
CA VAL A 283 30.65 -18.45 -3.78
C VAL A 283 31.50 -17.17 -3.61
N PRO A 284 32.09 -16.55 -4.66
CA PRO A 284 32.96 -15.40 -4.46
C PRO A 284 32.26 -14.19 -3.81
N PRO A 285 31.10 -13.71 -4.32
CA PRO A 285 30.42 -12.57 -3.72
C PRO A 285 29.81 -12.92 -2.34
N THR A 286 29.33 -14.14 -2.13
CA THR A 286 28.86 -14.60 -0.81
C THR A 286 29.98 -14.51 0.23
N ARG A 287 31.18 -14.97 -0.11
CA ARG A 287 32.33 -14.91 0.80
C ARG A 287 32.68 -13.49 1.18
N MET A 288 32.63 -12.54 0.23
CA MET A 288 32.87 -11.11 0.53
C MET A 288 31.86 -10.58 1.54
N VAL A 289 30.57 -10.88 1.34
CA VAL A 289 29.50 -10.47 2.26
C VAL A 289 29.73 -11.07 3.65
N MET A 290 30.00 -12.39 3.73
CA MET A 290 30.23 -13.08 5.01
C MET A 290 31.46 -12.54 5.76
N GLN A 291 32.54 -12.19 5.06
CA GLN A 291 33.69 -11.52 5.65
C GLN A 291 33.30 -10.14 6.22
N GLY A 292 32.48 -9.38 5.50
CA GLY A 292 31.95 -8.10 5.97
C GLY A 292 31.07 -8.26 7.23
N VAL A 293 30.19 -9.27 7.27
CA VAL A 293 29.37 -9.61 8.44
C VAL A 293 30.23 -9.93 9.65
N THR A 294 31.19 -10.83 9.49
CA THR A 294 32.11 -11.22 10.58
C THR A 294 32.95 -10.02 11.06
N ALA A 295 33.42 -9.19 10.14
CA ALA A 295 34.17 -7.98 10.50
C ALA A 295 33.32 -6.95 11.25
N ALA A 296 32.02 -6.85 10.96
CA ALA A 296 31.11 -5.95 11.66
C ALA A 296 30.76 -6.45 13.07
N GLY A 297 30.69 -7.77 13.28
CA GLY A 297 30.40 -8.39 14.57
C GLY A 297 28.96 -8.23 15.04
N ALA A 298 28.01 -8.05 14.13
CA ALA A 298 26.58 -7.87 14.38
C ALA A 298 25.75 -8.87 13.56
N HIS A 299 24.46 -9.04 13.90
CA HIS A 299 23.55 -9.75 13.03
C HIS A 299 23.24 -8.90 11.77
N PHE A 300 22.97 -9.57 10.66
CA PHE A 300 22.59 -8.93 9.41
C PHE A 300 21.27 -9.47 8.90
N LEU A 301 20.43 -8.57 8.39
CA LEU A 301 19.29 -8.91 7.54
C LEU A 301 19.62 -8.45 6.12
N ILE A 302 19.79 -9.38 5.18
CA ILE A 302 20.32 -9.11 3.84
C ILE A 302 19.27 -9.46 2.79
N GLY A 303 18.82 -8.45 2.01
CA GLY A 303 17.98 -8.70 0.85
C GLY A 303 18.77 -9.24 -0.34
N ALA A 304 18.36 -10.39 -0.88
CA ALA A 304 18.99 -11.05 -2.02
C ALA A 304 18.01 -11.99 -2.74
N PRO A 305 18.16 -12.25 -4.05
CA PRO A 305 17.48 -13.34 -4.71
C PRO A 305 17.99 -14.69 -4.21
N SER A 306 17.09 -15.67 -4.19
CA SER A 306 17.42 -17.06 -3.87
C SER A 306 16.76 -18.02 -4.84
N PHE A 307 17.16 -19.29 -4.79
CA PHE A 307 16.44 -20.38 -5.44
C PHE A 307 16.56 -21.66 -4.62
N ASP A 308 15.53 -22.50 -4.74
CA ASP A 308 15.50 -23.84 -4.18
C ASP A 308 15.37 -24.84 -5.35
N LEU A 309 16.20 -25.90 -5.34
CA LEU A 309 16.16 -26.95 -6.35
C LEU A 309 15.09 -27.99 -6.00
N ARG A 310 14.15 -28.22 -6.92
CA ARG A 310 13.17 -29.30 -6.85
C ARG A 310 13.39 -30.27 -8.03
N GLY A 311 14.25 -31.25 -7.81
CA GLY A 311 14.70 -32.14 -8.86
C GLY A 311 15.53 -31.39 -9.90
N GLN A 312 15.06 -31.29 -11.15
CA GLN A 312 15.73 -30.57 -12.23
C GLN A 312 15.19 -29.13 -12.41
N GLN A 313 14.19 -28.70 -11.63
CA GLN A 313 13.62 -27.37 -11.71
C GLN A 313 14.10 -26.53 -10.53
N ALA A 314 14.30 -25.24 -10.78
CA ALA A 314 14.63 -24.24 -9.76
C ALA A 314 13.42 -23.35 -9.52
N ASP A 315 12.98 -23.23 -8.28
CA ASP A 315 12.01 -22.22 -7.84
C ASP A 315 12.79 -21.00 -7.33
N TYR A 316 12.53 -19.84 -7.89
CA TYR A 316 13.20 -18.59 -7.58
C TYR A 316 12.39 -17.75 -6.59
N PHE A 317 13.08 -17.06 -5.65
CA PHE A 317 12.46 -16.24 -4.61
C PHE A 317 13.17 -14.90 -4.48
N ASN A 318 12.40 -13.88 -4.08
CA ASN A 318 12.92 -12.63 -3.56
C ASN A 318 13.00 -12.77 -2.03
N SER A 319 14.21 -12.74 -1.47
CA SER A 319 14.45 -13.23 -0.10
C SER A 319 15.16 -12.21 0.78
N ALA A 320 15.01 -12.41 2.09
CA ALA A 320 15.81 -11.77 3.12
C ALA A 320 16.45 -12.85 4.01
N TYR A 321 17.76 -12.79 4.15
CA TYR A 321 18.55 -13.72 4.96
C TYR A 321 18.92 -13.09 6.28
N LEU A 322 18.66 -13.77 7.38
CA LEU A 322 19.22 -13.45 8.69
C LEU A 322 20.53 -14.18 8.88
N VAL A 323 21.60 -13.42 9.05
CA VAL A 323 22.96 -13.94 9.20
C VAL A 323 23.50 -13.52 10.57
N GLY A 324 24.06 -14.46 11.30
CA GLY A 324 24.67 -14.21 12.60
C GLY A 324 26.06 -13.59 12.51
N PRO A 325 26.61 -13.07 13.63
CA PRO A 325 27.92 -12.39 13.66
C PRO A 325 29.09 -13.26 13.22
N GLY A 326 29.00 -14.58 13.32
CA GLY A 326 29.99 -15.55 12.84
C GLY A 326 29.89 -15.87 11.35
N GLY A 327 28.90 -15.34 10.65
CA GLY A 327 28.61 -15.64 9.25
C GLY A 327 27.70 -16.86 9.05
N GLU A 328 27.11 -17.41 10.11
CA GLU A 328 26.12 -18.48 10.04
C GLU A 328 24.76 -17.96 9.58
N VAL A 329 24.07 -18.69 8.70
CA VAL A 329 22.72 -18.37 8.26
C VAL A 329 21.73 -18.88 9.30
N LEU A 330 21.02 -17.96 9.97
CA LEU A 330 20.06 -18.25 11.03
C LEU A 330 18.65 -18.49 10.47
N GLY A 331 18.32 -17.92 9.31
CA GLY A 331 17.04 -18.08 8.68
C GLY A 331 16.90 -17.36 7.35
N LYS A 332 15.86 -17.70 6.61
CA LYS A 332 15.48 -17.10 5.33
C LYS A 332 13.99 -16.78 5.35
N TYR A 333 13.63 -15.58 4.94
CA TYR A 333 12.26 -15.18 4.61
C TYR A 333 12.15 -15.02 3.09
N ASP A 334 11.18 -15.65 2.50
CA ASP A 334 10.86 -15.48 1.08
C ASP A 334 9.60 -14.63 0.96
N LYS A 335 9.64 -13.63 0.07
CA LYS A 335 8.54 -12.70 -0.16
C LYS A 335 7.24 -13.44 -0.43
N ALA A 336 6.23 -13.22 0.43
CA ALA A 336 4.98 -13.97 0.39
C ALA A 336 3.96 -13.36 -0.59
N HIS A 337 4.03 -12.04 -0.85
CA HIS A 337 3.13 -11.36 -1.78
C HIS A 337 3.92 -10.68 -2.89
N LEU A 338 3.86 -11.27 -4.07
CA LEU A 338 4.63 -10.84 -5.24
C LEU A 338 3.96 -9.69 -5.98
N VAL A 339 4.78 -8.85 -6.62
CA VAL A 339 4.31 -7.75 -7.48
C VAL A 339 3.84 -8.30 -8.83
N PRO A 340 2.55 -8.14 -9.17
CA PRO A 340 2.06 -8.52 -10.50
C PRO A 340 2.80 -7.76 -11.60
N TYR A 341 3.17 -8.47 -12.66
CA TYR A 341 3.97 -7.96 -13.80
C TYR A 341 5.37 -7.43 -13.46
N GLY A 342 5.76 -7.46 -12.19
CA GLY A 342 7.11 -7.12 -11.73
C GLY A 342 7.92 -8.35 -11.31
N GLU A 343 7.28 -9.32 -10.67
CA GLU A 343 7.92 -10.53 -10.13
C GLU A 343 7.28 -11.82 -10.65
N TYR A 344 6.06 -11.75 -11.16
CA TYR A 344 5.38 -12.84 -11.86
C TYR A 344 4.38 -12.28 -12.85
N THR A 345 3.96 -13.09 -13.84
CA THR A 345 2.96 -12.71 -14.84
C THR A 345 1.61 -13.34 -14.49
N PRO A 346 0.63 -12.56 -13.96
CA PRO A 346 -0.70 -13.08 -13.73
C PRO A 346 -1.35 -13.56 -15.03
N PHE A 347 -2.16 -14.61 -14.93
CA PHE A 347 -2.94 -15.17 -16.07
C PHE A 347 -2.12 -15.61 -17.28
N LYS A 348 -0.80 -15.88 -17.11
CA LYS A 348 0.10 -16.33 -18.18
C LYS A 348 -0.44 -17.57 -18.91
N GLU A 349 -1.10 -18.48 -18.19
CA GLU A 349 -1.69 -19.69 -18.76
C GLU A 349 -2.88 -19.39 -19.69
N TYR A 350 -3.65 -18.32 -19.39
CA TYR A 350 -4.81 -17.90 -20.18
C TYR A 350 -4.47 -16.91 -21.29
N LEU A 351 -3.39 -16.13 -21.11
CA LEU A 351 -2.97 -15.05 -22.00
C LEU A 351 -1.48 -15.17 -22.33
N PRO A 352 -1.08 -16.17 -23.15
CA PRO A 352 0.34 -16.47 -23.44
C PRO A 352 1.12 -15.30 -24.03
N PHE A 353 0.44 -14.36 -24.73
CA PHE A 353 1.06 -13.16 -25.30
C PHE A 353 1.56 -12.17 -24.25
N LEU A 354 1.01 -12.18 -23.02
CA LEU A 354 1.47 -11.32 -21.93
C LEU A 354 2.89 -11.68 -21.49
N GLY A 355 3.26 -12.97 -21.51
CA GLY A 355 4.61 -13.42 -21.22
C GLY A 355 5.66 -12.84 -22.16
N LYS A 356 5.31 -12.61 -23.44
CA LYS A 356 6.21 -12.00 -24.44
C LYS A 356 6.43 -10.50 -24.23
N ILE A 357 5.47 -9.81 -23.60
CA ILE A 357 5.56 -8.37 -23.30
C ILE A 357 6.46 -8.13 -22.08
N VAL A 358 6.59 -9.13 -21.20
CA VAL A 358 7.26 -9.04 -19.90
C VAL A 358 8.42 -10.04 -19.81
N GLU A 359 9.15 -10.24 -20.91
CA GLU A 359 10.24 -11.24 -21.04
C GLU A 359 11.37 -11.11 -20.00
N HIS A 360 11.45 -9.99 -19.30
CA HIS A 360 12.49 -9.72 -18.29
C HIS A 360 12.02 -9.90 -16.85
N VAL A 361 10.78 -10.31 -16.63
CA VAL A 361 10.24 -10.58 -15.30
C VAL A 361 10.52 -12.04 -14.93
N GLY A 362 11.31 -12.23 -13.89
CA GLY A 362 11.51 -13.55 -13.29
C GLY A 362 10.17 -14.12 -12.79
N ASP A 363 9.90 -15.39 -13.03
CA ASP A 363 8.77 -16.09 -12.40
C ASP A 363 9.17 -16.47 -10.96
N PHE A 364 9.18 -15.50 -10.08
CA PHE A 364 9.37 -15.76 -8.64
C PHE A 364 8.19 -16.56 -8.07
N LYS A 365 8.48 -17.37 -7.05
CA LYS A 365 7.47 -18.09 -6.27
C LYS A 365 7.18 -17.35 -4.97
N PRO A 366 5.93 -17.35 -4.50
CA PRO A 366 5.60 -16.78 -3.21
C PRO A 366 6.13 -17.65 -2.08
N GLY A 367 6.61 -16.99 -1.01
CA GLY A 367 6.96 -17.60 0.26
C GLY A 367 5.75 -17.85 1.17
N ILE A 368 6.00 -18.11 2.44
CA ILE A 368 4.99 -18.46 3.45
C ILE A 368 4.55 -17.18 4.19
N GLN A 369 3.24 -16.92 4.19
CA GLN A 369 2.67 -15.82 4.98
C GLN A 369 2.85 -16.05 6.49
N GLY A 370 3.15 -14.98 7.21
CA GLY A 370 3.28 -15.02 8.67
C GLY A 370 4.62 -15.58 9.16
N GLN A 371 5.52 -15.98 8.25
CA GLN A 371 6.85 -16.43 8.64
C GLN A 371 7.64 -15.30 9.30
N THR A 372 8.23 -15.59 10.45
CA THR A 372 9.15 -14.71 11.18
C THR A 372 10.53 -15.33 11.23
N LEU A 373 11.56 -14.52 11.43
CA LEU A 373 12.93 -14.96 11.65
C LEU A 373 13.26 -14.85 13.14
N ASP A 374 13.93 -15.86 13.70
CA ASP A 374 14.36 -15.83 15.09
C ASP A 374 15.78 -15.30 15.22
N MET A 375 15.95 -14.22 15.96
CA MET A 375 17.22 -13.65 16.33
C MET A 375 17.40 -13.75 17.85
N GLN A 376 17.98 -14.84 18.30
CA GLN A 376 18.27 -15.08 19.72
C GLN A 376 17.01 -14.95 20.62
N GLY A 377 15.91 -15.57 20.22
CA GLY A 377 14.62 -15.52 20.92
C GLY A 377 13.77 -14.27 20.63
N ARG A 378 14.26 -13.34 19.82
CA ARG A 378 13.49 -12.18 19.33
C ARG A 378 13.00 -12.47 17.92
N LYS A 379 11.69 -12.45 17.73
CA LYS A 379 11.08 -12.67 16.41
C LYS A 379 11.11 -11.41 15.58
N LEU A 380 11.63 -11.50 14.37
CA LEU A 380 11.67 -10.44 13.38
C LEU A 380 10.61 -10.72 12.31
N GLY A 381 9.62 -9.84 12.17
CA GLY A 381 8.71 -9.83 11.04
C GLY A 381 9.36 -9.07 9.88
N VAL A 382 9.38 -9.67 8.69
CA VAL A 382 10.01 -9.09 7.49
C VAL A 382 8.94 -8.87 6.42
N GLN A 383 8.91 -7.67 5.86
CA GLN A 383 8.10 -7.34 4.69
C GLN A 383 9.01 -6.75 3.61
N ILE A 384 8.89 -7.26 2.39
CA ILE A 384 9.73 -6.83 1.25
C ILE A 384 8.90 -5.96 0.31
N CYS A 385 9.28 -4.67 0.18
CA CYS A 385 8.75 -3.73 -0.82
C CYS A 385 7.21 -3.62 -0.79
N TYR A 386 6.54 -4.14 -1.81
CA TYR A 386 5.09 -4.08 -2.03
C TYR A 386 4.25 -4.69 -0.88
N GLU A 387 4.83 -5.61 -0.11
CA GLU A 387 4.13 -6.28 1.00
C GLU A 387 3.63 -5.31 2.08
N ILE A 388 4.29 -4.16 2.25
CA ILE A 388 3.94 -3.16 3.27
C ILE A 388 2.52 -2.61 3.11
N ILE A 389 1.94 -2.65 1.90
CA ILE A 389 0.58 -2.15 1.67
C ILE A 389 -0.51 -3.16 2.07
N PHE A 390 -0.14 -4.40 2.45
CA PHE A 390 -1.05 -5.46 2.84
C PHE A 390 -1.05 -5.67 4.36
N PRO A 391 -1.97 -5.04 5.12
CA PRO A 391 -1.97 -5.14 6.59
C PRO A 391 -2.18 -6.56 7.10
N ALA A 392 -2.80 -7.44 6.31
CA ALA A 392 -2.99 -8.85 6.67
C ALA A 392 -1.66 -9.61 6.82
N LEU A 393 -0.63 -9.26 6.03
CA LEU A 393 0.71 -9.87 6.13
C LEU A 393 1.37 -9.50 7.46
N ALA A 394 1.34 -8.21 7.83
CA ALA A 394 1.88 -7.76 9.12
C ALA A 394 1.17 -8.43 10.29
N ARG A 395 -0.16 -8.54 10.24
CA ARG A 395 -0.96 -9.22 11.27
C ARG A 395 -0.57 -10.68 11.43
N ALA A 396 -0.38 -11.40 10.31
CA ALA A 396 -0.01 -12.82 10.35
C ALA A 396 1.36 -13.08 11.01
N MET A 397 2.26 -12.09 11.02
CA MET A 397 3.59 -12.20 11.67
C MET A 397 3.52 -11.96 13.19
N VAL A 398 2.43 -11.40 13.71
CA VAL A 398 2.27 -11.07 15.13
C VAL A 398 1.41 -12.13 15.86
N GLN A 399 0.62 -12.88 15.12
CA GLN A 399 -0.21 -13.98 15.63
C GLN A 399 0.59 -15.26 15.85
#